data_1ac9dd969d6d18c5051cd927ea7f92b3
#
_entry.id   1ac9dd969d6d18c5051cd927ea7f92b3
#
_cell.length_a   1.000
_cell.length_b   1.000
_cell.length_c   1.000
_cell.angle_alpha   90.00
_cell.angle_beta   90.00
_cell.angle_gamma   90.00
#
_symmetry.space_group_name_H-M   'P 1'
#
loop_
_entity.id
_entity.type
_entity.pdbx_description
1 polymer ?
#
loop_
_entity_poly.entity_id
_entity_poly.type
_entity_poly.pdbx_seq_one_letter_code
_entity_poly.pdbx_strand_id
1 'polypeptide(L)'
;LFETREAQPPTVGSANFVPPTSPDLVIANLEHAVTEKNTENYIRCLVDTLNSTQRFQFIPTAGAAGRYASTFSSWSLQSERSYFSALKAFSGTAPSSLQLDGSFSIITGDSAIYEGRYDIVFRHGLGGVDENAHGSVQFILHMDRSSIWSITRWIDIPATDRTSWSEWKGRFAN
;
A
#
# COMPACT_ATOMS: atom_id res chain seq x y z
N LEU A 1 -0.40 -44.24 -27.38
CA LEU A 1 -0.90 -43.88 -26.05
C LEU A 1 -0.39 -42.49 -25.73
N PHE A 2 -1.30 -41.53 -25.65
CA PHE A 2 -0.96 -40.16 -25.17
C PHE A 2 -1.22 -40.16 -23.67
N GLU A 3 -0.18 -39.96 -22.85
CA GLU A 3 -0.35 -39.72 -21.45
C GLU A 3 -0.92 -38.30 -21.27
N THR A 4 -2.11 -38.23 -20.70
CA THR A 4 -2.74 -36.97 -20.30
C THR A 4 -1.93 -36.42 -19.13
N ARG A 5 -1.29 -35.26 -19.35
CA ARG A 5 -0.55 -34.55 -18.30
C ARG A 5 -1.53 -34.21 -17.18
N GLU A 6 -1.29 -34.72 -15.98
CA GLU A 6 -2.06 -34.34 -14.81
C GLU A 6 -1.95 -32.83 -14.60
N ALA A 7 -3.10 -32.19 -14.38
CA ALA A 7 -3.14 -30.77 -14.03
C ALA A 7 -2.37 -30.57 -12.73
N GLN A 8 -1.30 -29.80 -12.77
CA GLN A 8 -0.60 -29.40 -11.54
C GLN A 8 -1.61 -28.67 -10.64
N PRO A 9 -1.67 -29.02 -9.33
CA PRO A 9 -2.50 -28.26 -8.40
C PRO A 9 -2.02 -26.81 -8.41
N PRO A 10 -2.93 -25.82 -8.27
CA PRO A 10 -2.55 -24.41 -8.22
C PRO A 10 -1.53 -24.23 -7.12
N THR A 11 -0.42 -23.59 -7.46
CA THR A 11 0.67 -23.27 -6.51
C THR A 11 0.04 -22.55 -5.32
N VAL A 12 0.22 -23.08 -4.12
CA VAL A 12 -0.18 -22.47 -2.86
C VAL A 12 0.50 -21.10 -2.81
N GLY A 13 -0.29 -20.01 -2.97
CA GLY A 13 0.24 -18.65 -3.06
C GLY A 13 -0.32 -17.82 -4.22
N SER A 14 -1.51 -18.16 -4.76
CA SER A 14 -2.22 -17.23 -5.62
C SER A 14 -2.57 -15.99 -4.79
N ALA A 15 -1.92 -14.87 -5.12
CA ALA A 15 -2.15 -13.59 -4.48
C ALA A 15 -3.65 -13.22 -4.53
N ASN A 16 -4.19 -12.80 -3.38
CA ASN A 16 -5.59 -12.36 -3.27
C ASN A 16 -5.75 -10.94 -3.84
N PHE A 17 -5.67 -10.82 -5.15
CA PHE A 17 -5.91 -9.56 -5.85
C PHE A 17 -7.14 -9.69 -6.74
N VAL A 18 -8.14 -8.86 -6.45
CA VAL A 18 -9.37 -8.76 -7.23
C VAL A 18 -9.29 -7.49 -8.09
N PRO A 19 -9.55 -7.57 -9.41
CA PRO A 19 -9.61 -6.34 -10.23
C PRO A 19 -10.51 -5.30 -9.56
N PRO A 20 -10.00 -4.10 -9.22
CA PRO A 20 -10.73 -3.15 -8.38
C PRO A 20 -11.75 -2.35 -9.22
N THR A 21 -12.87 -2.97 -9.50
CA THR A 21 -14.00 -2.36 -10.21
C THR A 21 -14.86 -1.46 -9.33
N SER A 22 -14.55 -1.41 -8.03
CA SER A 22 -15.14 -0.49 -7.06
C SER A 22 -14.08 0.00 -6.06
N PRO A 23 -14.28 1.15 -5.41
CA PRO A 23 -13.26 1.71 -4.50
C PRO A 23 -12.94 0.82 -3.29
N ASP A 24 -13.92 0.11 -2.74
CA ASP A 24 -13.75 -0.79 -1.61
C ASP A 24 -12.81 -1.96 -1.92
N LEU A 25 -12.78 -2.43 -3.17
CA LEU A 25 -11.85 -3.49 -3.60
C LEU A 25 -10.39 -3.02 -3.57
N VAL A 26 -10.12 -1.74 -3.78
CA VAL A 26 -8.76 -1.18 -3.63
C VAL A 26 -8.30 -1.31 -2.18
N ILE A 27 -9.16 -0.97 -1.22
CA ILE A 27 -8.86 -1.06 0.21
C ILE A 27 -8.58 -2.51 0.62
N ALA A 28 -9.45 -3.44 0.21
CA ALA A 28 -9.25 -4.87 0.48
C ALA A 28 -7.97 -5.41 -0.16
N ASN A 29 -7.68 -5.04 -1.40
CA ASN A 29 -6.44 -5.44 -2.09
C ASN A 29 -5.19 -4.91 -1.39
N LEU A 30 -5.24 -3.69 -0.85
CA LEU A 30 -4.12 -3.10 -0.11
C LEU A 30 -3.83 -3.89 1.18
N GLU A 31 -4.87 -4.24 1.95
CA GLU A 31 -4.73 -5.07 3.15
C GLU A 31 -4.16 -6.46 2.81
N HIS A 32 -4.65 -7.10 1.77
CA HIS A 32 -4.13 -8.39 1.29
C HIS A 32 -2.68 -8.27 0.83
N ALA A 33 -2.33 -7.25 0.06
CA ALA A 33 -0.98 -7.06 -0.45
C ALA A 33 0.05 -6.89 0.67
N VAL A 34 -0.30 -6.17 1.74
CA VAL A 34 0.56 -6.03 2.92
C VAL A 34 0.67 -7.35 3.67
N THR A 35 -0.43 -8.04 3.91
CA THR A 35 -0.45 -9.33 4.63
C THR A 35 0.36 -10.40 3.88
N GLU A 36 0.25 -10.44 2.58
CA GLU A 36 0.97 -11.37 1.71
C GLU A 36 2.40 -10.92 1.39
N LYS A 37 2.78 -9.70 1.77
CA LYS A 37 4.04 -9.06 1.39
C LYS A 37 4.26 -9.07 -0.13
N ASN A 38 3.20 -8.82 -0.87
CA ASN A 38 3.21 -8.83 -2.33
C ASN A 38 3.41 -7.42 -2.87
N THR A 39 4.66 -7.08 -3.22
CA THR A 39 5.04 -5.77 -3.73
C THR A 39 4.28 -5.40 -5.01
N GLU A 40 4.10 -6.34 -5.93
CA GLU A 40 3.40 -6.06 -7.18
C GLU A 40 1.93 -5.71 -6.94
N ASN A 41 1.24 -6.47 -6.09
CA ASN A 41 -0.15 -6.19 -5.74
C ASN A 41 -0.30 -4.89 -4.93
N TYR A 42 0.68 -4.58 -4.07
CA TYR A 42 0.74 -3.30 -3.36
C TYR A 42 0.79 -2.13 -4.36
N ILE A 43 1.69 -2.18 -5.33
CA ILE A 43 1.83 -1.13 -6.36
C ILE A 43 0.58 -1.05 -7.25
N ARG A 44 -0.08 -2.17 -7.54
CA ARG A 44 -1.32 -2.20 -8.32
C ARG A 44 -2.51 -1.51 -7.64
N CYS A 45 -2.44 -1.28 -6.32
CA CYS A 45 -3.42 -0.45 -5.62
C CYS A 45 -3.25 1.05 -5.89
N LEU A 46 -2.08 1.46 -6.38
CA LEU A 46 -1.73 2.84 -6.68
C LEU A 46 -1.95 3.14 -8.16
N VAL A 47 -2.09 4.42 -8.50
CA VAL A 47 -2.43 4.82 -9.86
C VAL A 47 -1.42 4.32 -10.91
N ASP A 48 -1.96 3.73 -11.97
CA ASP A 48 -1.20 3.37 -13.17
C ASP A 48 -1.16 4.55 -14.14
N THR A 49 0.01 5.14 -14.31
CA THR A 49 0.23 6.30 -15.18
C THR A 49 0.08 5.97 -16.68
N LEU A 50 0.05 4.68 -17.06
CA LEU A 50 -0.21 4.26 -18.45
C LEU A 50 -1.69 4.38 -18.81
N ASN A 51 -2.58 4.16 -17.86
CA ASN A 51 -4.04 4.15 -18.05
C ASN A 51 -4.75 5.35 -17.44
N SER A 52 -4.03 6.24 -16.76
CA SER A 52 -4.58 7.42 -16.10
C SER A 52 -3.77 8.67 -16.41
N THR A 53 -4.45 9.82 -16.40
CA THR A 53 -3.81 11.14 -16.45
C THR A 53 -3.39 11.61 -15.05
N GLN A 54 -3.84 10.93 -14.01
CA GLN A 54 -3.49 11.22 -12.62
C GLN A 54 -2.06 10.76 -12.33
N ARG A 55 -1.39 11.50 -11.45
CA ARG A 55 -0.08 11.10 -10.89
C ARG A 55 -0.24 10.75 -9.42
N PHE A 56 0.50 9.76 -8.98
CA PHE A 56 0.53 9.40 -7.56
C PHE A 56 1.15 10.52 -6.74
N GLN A 57 0.51 10.87 -5.63
CA GLN A 57 0.99 11.84 -4.68
C GLN A 57 0.90 11.27 -3.26
N PHE A 58 2.01 11.28 -2.55
CA PHE A 58 2.08 10.94 -1.13
C PHE A 58 2.38 12.20 -0.31
N ILE A 59 1.59 12.42 0.74
CA ILE A 59 1.78 13.50 1.70
C ILE A 59 2.18 12.88 3.03
N PRO A 60 3.46 12.95 3.42
CA PRO A 60 3.94 12.41 4.68
C PRO A 60 3.47 13.24 5.87
N THR A 61 3.57 12.66 7.07
CA THR A 61 3.42 13.43 8.31
C THR A 61 4.49 14.51 8.40
N ALA A 62 4.21 15.60 9.08
CA ALA A 62 5.15 16.71 9.23
C ALA A 62 6.49 16.27 9.88
N GLY A 63 6.41 15.37 10.87
CA GLY A 63 7.61 14.81 11.52
C GLY A 63 8.48 14.00 10.58
N ALA A 64 7.90 13.13 9.78
CA ALA A 64 8.64 12.35 8.80
C ALA A 64 9.16 13.21 7.65
N ALA A 65 8.36 14.18 7.18
CA ALA A 65 8.79 15.15 6.16
C ALA A 65 10.03 15.94 6.59
N GLY A 66 10.10 16.34 7.86
CA GLY A 66 11.28 17.01 8.40
C GLY A 66 12.49 16.10 8.52
N ARG A 67 12.31 14.87 8.96
CA ARG A 67 13.39 13.89 9.17
C ARG A 67 13.95 13.33 7.87
N TYR A 68 13.12 13.14 6.86
CA TYR A 68 13.46 12.53 5.57
C TYR A 68 13.17 13.49 4.41
N ALA A 69 13.49 14.77 4.57
CA ALA A 69 13.12 15.83 3.62
C ALA A 69 13.61 15.53 2.20
N SER A 70 14.86 15.10 2.04
CA SER A 70 15.43 14.76 0.73
C SER A 70 14.71 13.58 0.06
N THR A 71 14.30 12.58 0.85
CA THR A 71 13.60 11.41 0.36
C THR A 71 12.18 11.78 -0.13
N PHE A 72 11.45 12.55 0.66
CA PHE A 72 10.08 12.92 0.31
C PHE A 72 9.98 14.01 -0.75
N SER A 73 11.04 14.81 -0.98
CA SER A 73 11.03 15.84 -2.03
C SER A 73 10.87 15.29 -3.45
N SER A 74 11.19 14.02 -3.68
CA SER A 74 11.11 13.34 -4.97
C SER A 74 10.34 12.01 -4.88
N TRP A 75 9.37 11.93 -3.98
CA TRP A 75 8.60 10.70 -3.76
C TRP A 75 7.80 10.29 -5.01
N SER A 76 7.87 9.01 -5.34
CA SER A 76 7.26 8.44 -6.54
C SER A 76 6.77 7.01 -6.30
N LEU A 77 6.13 6.40 -7.30
CA LEU A 77 5.78 4.98 -7.28
C LEU A 77 7.02 4.08 -7.12
N GLN A 78 8.17 4.50 -7.65
CA GLN A 78 9.41 3.77 -7.44
C GLN A 78 9.85 3.82 -5.97
N SER A 79 9.63 4.94 -5.30
CA SER A 79 9.89 5.07 -3.86
C SER A 79 8.96 4.16 -3.05
N GLU A 80 7.68 4.07 -3.43
CA GLU A 80 6.73 3.13 -2.83
C GLU A 80 7.20 1.68 -2.98
N ARG A 81 7.64 1.31 -4.17
CA ARG A 81 8.20 -0.02 -4.44
C ARG A 81 9.44 -0.31 -3.62
N SER A 82 10.34 0.66 -3.51
CA SER A 82 11.62 0.51 -2.80
C SER A 82 11.39 0.24 -1.32
N TYR A 83 10.62 1.10 -0.64
CA TYR A 83 10.40 0.91 0.80
C TYR A 83 9.66 -0.40 1.11
N PHE A 84 8.64 -0.74 0.33
CA PHE A 84 7.86 -1.95 0.58
C PHE A 84 8.70 -3.22 0.33
N SER A 85 9.49 -3.23 -0.73
CA SER A 85 10.43 -4.33 -1.02
C SER A 85 11.49 -4.49 0.07
N ALA A 86 11.98 -3.38 0.64
CA ALA A 86 12.93 -3.42 1.75
C ALA A 86 12.30 -4.00 3.02
N LEU A 87 11.09 -3.57 3.40
CA LEU A 87 10.36 -4.15 4.52
C LEU A 87 10.13 -5.66 4.33
N LYS A 88 9.73 -6.06 3.13
CA LYS A 88 9.57 -7.47 2.78
C LYS A 88 10.87 -8.24 2.96
N ALA A 89 11.99 -7.73 2.46
CA ALA A 89 13.29 -8.37 2.54
C ALA A 89 13.75 -8.55 3.99
N PHE A 90 13.62 -7.51 4.82
CA PHE A 90 13.99 -7.56 6.23
C PHE A 90 13.07 -8.48 7.05
N SER A 91 11.79 -8.56 6.73
CA SER A 91 10.84 -9.39 7.46
C SER A 91 10.94 -10.89 7.12
N GLY A 92 11.54 -11.24 6.00
CA GLY A 92 11.67 -12.64 5.56
C GLY A 92 10.32 -13.36 5.54
N THR A 93 10.23 -14.47 6.30
CA THR A 93 8.99 -15.26 6.44
C THR A 93 8.11 -14.82 7.63
N ALA A 94 8.55 -13.84 8.43
CA ALA A 94 7.77 -13.35 9.56
C ALA A 94 6.45 -12.72 9.08
N PRO A 95 5.37 -12.84 9.88
CA PRO A 95 4.06 -12.34 9.47
C PRO A 95 4.03 -10.81 9.39
N SER A 96 3.17 -10.31 8.51
CA SER A 96 2.80 -8.91 8.37
C SER A 96 1.28 -8.78 8.32
N SER A 97 0.77 -7.62 8.66
CA SER A 97 -0.66 -7.33 8.57
C SER A 97 -0.92 -5.85 8.39
N LEU A 98 -2.01 -5.53 7.73
CA LEU A 98 -2.58 -4.19 7.68
C LEU A 98 -4.06 -4.32 8.01
N GLN A 99 -4.52 -3.48 8.93
CA GLN A 99 -5.94 -3.30 9.22
C GLN A 99 -6.29 -1.84 8.97
N LEU A 100 -7.28 -1.61 8.13
CA LEU A 100 -7.86 -0.31 7.84
C LEU A 100 -9.28 -0.26 8.41
N ASP A 101 -9.49 0.63 9.36
CA ASP A 101 -10.79 0.85 10.01
C ASP A 101 -11.31 2.24 9.62
N GLY A 102 -12.14 2.28 8.60
CA GLY A 102 -12.63 3.53 8.05
C GLY A 102 -13.78 3.35 7.07
N SER A 103 -14.10 4.43 6.38
CA SER A 103 -15.21 4.48 5.45
C SER A 103 -14.97 5.49 4.32
N PHE A 104 -15.74 5.35 3.25
CA PHE A 104 -15.80 6.35 2.20
C PHE A 104 -16.70 7.50 2.63
N SER A 105 -16.15 8.73 2.65
CA SER A 105 -16.91 9.96 2.95
C SER A 105 -17.59 10.51 1.71
N ILE A 106 -16.98 10.30 0.53
CA ILE A 106 -17.50 10.73 -0.78
C ILE A 106 -17.26 9.61 -1.78
N ILE A 107 -18.28 9.30 -2.58
CA ILE A 107 -18.18 8.45 -3.78
C ILE A 107 -18.95 9.15 -4.88
N THR A 108 -18.28 9.41 -6.01
CA THR A 108 -18.87 9.92 -7.26
C THR A 108 -18.75 8.85 -8.35
N GLY A 109 -19.06 9.20 -9.60
CA GLY A 109 -18.93 8.25 -10.72
C GLY A 109 -17.50 7.79 -11.01
N ASP A 110 -16.50 8.63 -10.72
CA ASP A 110 -15.09 8.41 -11.08
C ASP A 110 -14.09 8.77 -9.97
N SER A 111 -14.54 9.23 -8.81
CA SER A 111 -13.69 9.57 -7.68
C SER A 111 -14.31 9.18 -6.34
N ALA A 112 -13.46 8.88 -5.37
CA ALA A 112 -13.86 8.53 -4.01
C ALA A 112 -12.83 9.02 -3.00
N ILE A 113 -13.28 9.30 -1.77
CA ILE A 113 -12.44 9.66 -0.64
C ILE A 113 -12.69 8.66 0.47
N TYR A 114 -11.63 7.97 0.88
CA TYR A 114 -11.60 7.08 2.03
C TYR A 114 -10.86 7.72 3.18
N GLU A 115 -11.41 7.62 4.37
CA GLU A 115 -10.79 8.08 5.60
C GLU A 115 -10.86 6.98 6.65
N GLY A 116 -9.73 6.67 7.28
CA GLY A 116 -9.68 5.61 8.26
C GLY A 116 -8.40 5.60 9.09
N ARG A 117 -8.47 4.87 10.18
CA ARG A 117 -7.30 4.54 10.99
C ARG A 117 -6.60 3.34 10.38
N TYR A 118 -5.29 3.27 10.56
CA TYR A 118 -4.51 2.10 10.20
C TYR A 118 -3.72 1.56 11.37
N ASP A 119 -3.64 0.25 11.42
CA ASP A 119 -2.70 -0.52 12.21
C ASP A 119 -1.93 -1.42 11.28
N ILE A 120 -0.62 -1.24 11.20
CA ILE A 120 0.24 -2.03 10.32
C ILE A 120 1.38 -2.65 11.12
N VAL A 121 1.63 -3.93 10.87
CA VAL A 121 2.69 -4.71 11.50
C VAL A 121 3.59 -5.29 10.42
N PHE A 122 4.89 -5.06 10.59
CA PHE A 122 5.93 -5.72 9.81
C PHE A 122 7.06 -6.16 10.74
N ARG A 123 7.24 -7.45 10.90
CA ARG A 123 8.27 -8.06 11.78
C ARG A 123 9.63 -8.06 11.08
N HIS A 124 10.24 -6.90 10.92
CA HIS A 124 11.51 -6.73 10.20
C HIS A 124 12.75 -7.03 11.04
N GLY A 125 12.64 -7.17 12.37
CA GLY A 125 13.73 -7.55 13.23
C GLY A 125 14.84 -6.49 13.42
N LEU A 126 14.66 -5.26 12.94
CA LEU A 126 15.64 -4.20 13.07
C LEU A 126 15.52 -3.54 14.44
N GLY A 127 16.60 -3.56 15.23
CA GLY A 127 16.65 -2.87 16.52
C GLY A 127 16.50 -1.36 16.38
N GLY A 128 15.74 -0.74 17.28
CA GLY A 128 15.51 0.70 17.28
C GLY A 128 14.52 1.21 16.22
N VAL A 129 13.87 0.31 15.50
CA VAL A 129 12.79 0.64 14.55
C VAL A 129 11.55 -0.12 14.97
N ASP A 130 10.45 0.60 15.15
CA ASP A 130 9.19 -0.02 15.53
C ASP A 130 8.67 -0.96 14.44
N GLU A 131 8.19 -2.12 14.85
CA GLU A 131 7.55 -3.11 13.97
C GLU A 131 6.05 -2.88 13.80
N ASN A 132 5.50 -1.89 14.50
CA ASN A 132 4.12 -1.46 14.40
C ASN A 132 4.09 0.03 14.02
N ALA A 133 3.21 0.39 13.08
CA ALA A 133 2.90 1.77 12.79
C ALA A 133 1.39 2.01 12.91
N HIS A 134 1.02 3.16 13.43
CA HIS A 134 -0.36 3.56 13.71
C HIS A 134 -0.59 4.99 13.27
N GLY A 135 -1.77 5.27 12.81
CA GLY A 135 -2.18 6.60 12.42
C GLY A 135 -3.52 6.58 11.69
N SER A 136 -3.77 7.61 10.94
CA SER A 136 -4.92 7.70 10.05
C SER A 136 -4.47 8.01 8.63
N VAL A 137 -5.28 7.63 7.67
CA VAL A 137 -5.06 7.94 6.26
C VAL A 137 -6.28 8.61 5.66
N GLN A 138 -6.02 9.47 4.70
CA GLN A 138 -7.00 9.86 3.70
C GLN A 138 -6.48 9.41 2.34
N PHE A 139 -7.24 8.54 1.67
CA PHE A 139 -6.98 8.15 0.30
C PHE A 139 -7.95 8.86 -0.63
N ILE A 140 -7.43 9.44 -1.70
CA ILE A 140 -8.23 9.89 -2.83
C ILE A 140 -8.03 8.86 -3.94
N LEU A 141 -9.15 8.29 -4.42
CA LEU A 141 -9.17 7.27 -5.44
C LEU A 141 -9.82 7.81 -6.69
N HIS A 142 -9.33 7.36 -7.85
CA HIS A 142 -9.93 7.66 -9.15
C HIS A 142 -10.08 6.38 -9.96
N MET A 143 -11.11 6.37 -10.80
CA MET A 143 -11.32 5.36 -11.80
C MET A 143 -10.58 5.76 -13.09
N ASP A 144 -9.83 4.83 -13.67
CA ASP A 144 -9.12 5.05 -14.91
C ASP A 144 -10.00 4.78 -16.15
N ARG A 145 -9.41 4.90 -17.35
CA ARG A 145 -10.10 4.66 -18.62
C ARG A 145 -10.59 3.22 -18.80
N SER A 146 -10.02 2.28 -18.06
CA SER A 146 -10.39 0.86 -18.07
C SER A 146 -11.42 0.51 -17.00
N SER A 147 -11.99 1.52 -16.34
CA SER A 147 -12.94 1.37 -15.21
C SER A 147 -12.32 0.66 -14.00
N ILE A 148 -11.03 0.86 -13.79
CA ILE A 148 -10.27 0.31 -12.66
C ILE A 148 -9.95 1.44 -11.67
N TRP A 149 -10.24 1.21 -10.41
CA TRP A 149 -9.99 2.15 -9.32
C TRP A 149 -8.58 1.99 -8.75
N SER A 150 -7.99 3.11 -8.35
CA SER A 150 -6.68 3.14 -7.70
C SER A 150 -6.51 4.38 -6.82
N ILE A 151 -5.59 4.30 -5.86
CA ILE A 151 -5.22 5.44 -5.01
C ILE A 151 -4.34 6.39 -5.83
N THR A 152 -4.78 7.63 -5.98
CA THR A 152 -4.03 8.69 -6.64
C THR A 152 -3.34 9.62 -5.64
N ARG A 153 -3.92 9.79 -4.46
CA ARG A 153 -3.36 10.60 -3.40
C ARG A 153 -3.49 9.90 -2.05
N TRP A 154 -2.42 9.91 -1.30
CA TRP A 154 -2.32 9.32 0.02
C TRP A 154 -1.82 10.36 1.01
N ILE A 155 -2.62 10.70 1.99
CA ILE A 155 -2.26 11.61 3.07
C ILE A 155 -2.12 10.78 4.34
N ASP A 156 -0.95 10.82 4.95
CA ASP A 156 -0.69 10.17 6.24
C ASP A 156 -0.86 11.17 7.39
N ILE A 157 -1.64 10.78 8.39
CA ILE A 157 -1.97 11.61 9.55
C ILE A 157 -1.46 10.90 10.81
N PRO A 158 -0.57 11.54 11.59
CA PRO A 158 0.06 10.88 12.72
C PRO A 158 -0.92 10.64 13.87
N ALA A 159 -0.72 9.53 14.60
CA ALA A 159 -1.28 9.35 15.94
C ALA A 159 -0.28 9.84 16.97
N THR A 160 -0.77 10.33 18.13
CA THR A 160 0.08 10.83 19.20
C THR A 160 0.97 9.72 19.77
N ASP A 161 2.27 9.99 19.88
CA ASP A 161 3.28 9.07 20.45
C ASP A 161 3.35 7.70 19.75
N ARG A 162 3.07 7.67 18.46
CA ARG A 162 3.13 6.45 17.64
C ARG A 162 3.99 6.66 16.41
N THR A 163 4.67 5.60 15.97
CA THR A 163 5.37 5.58 14.69
C THR A 163 4.34 5.60 13.56
N SER A 164 4.49 6.55 12.63
CA SER A 164 3.63 6.66 11.46
C SER A 164 4.12 5.78 10.31
N TRP A 165 3.24 5.50 9.36
CA TRP A 165 3.60 4.82 8.12
C TRP A 165 4.64 5.62 7.31
N SER A 166 4.55 6.95 7.35
CA SER A 166 5.55 7.84 6.74
C SER A 166 6.96 7.61 7.27
N GLU A 167 7.13 7.30 8.56
CA GLU A 167 8.45 7.00 9.14
C GLU A 167 9.08 5.77 8.48
N TRP A 168 8.30 4.72 8.26
CA TRP A 168 8.79 3.55 7.54
C TRP A 168 9.10 3.86 6.08
N LYS A 169 8.23 4.60 5.41
CA LYS A 169 8.46 5.00 4.02
C LYS A 169 9.76 5.77 3.89
N GLY A 170 9.98 6.78 4.73
CA GLY A 170 11.21 7.56 4.73
C GLY A 170 12.45 6.74 5.09
N ARG A 171 12.32 5.81 6.05
CA ARG A 171 13.43 4.98 6.54
C ARG A 171 13.87 3.92 5.52
N PHE A 172 12.93 3.26 4.86
CA PHE A 172 13.19 2.08 4.04
C PHE A 172 13.27 2.35 2.53
N ALA A 173 12.96 3.55 2.05
CA ALA A 173 13.03 3.89 0.63
C ALA A 173 14.46 4.17 0.12
N ASN A 174 15.45 4.29 0.99
CA ASN A 174 16.85 4.61 0.67
C ASN A 174 17.70 3.36 0.57
#